data_45000871ba4eebf70d95059629384bd5
#
_entry.id   45000871ba4eebf70d95059629384bd5
#
_cell.length_a   1.000
_cell.length_b   1.000
_cell.length_c   1.000
_cell.angle_alpha   90.00
_cell.angle_beta   90.00
_cell.angle_gamma   90.00
#
_symmetry.space_group_name_H-M   'P 1'
#
loop_
_entity.id
_entity.type
_entity.pdbx_description
1 polymer ?
#
loop_
_entity_poly.entity_id
_entity_poly.type
_entity_poly.pdbx_seq_one_letter_code
_entity_poly.pdbx_strand_id
1 'polypeptide(L)'
;MKKDGAMGGFARLGAAAALALALGGCLGGLGGGKLPPTLFSLTAARSAAAGVEARGTSGNVLMVMEPETDRRLAVQRVPVQVSASEVAYLKEALWVERPARLFRSLLAETLRAESKGLVLEDDQSASPAAVRLGGRLVEMGYDARSQSAGGRYDALRTGPNGAVATRRFESVVPGVSATPASVAPALNRAANEVAAQVAAWMAGAA
;
A
#
# COMPACT_ATOMS: atom_id res chain seq x y z
N MET A 1 30.31 -60.72 49.43
CA MET A 1 29.08 -60.75 48.63
C MET A 1 28.65 -59.35 48.29
N LYS A 2 28.78 -58.98 47.02
CA LYS A 2 28.67 -57.60 46.46
C LYS A 2 27.26 -57.29 46.04
N LYS A 3 26.71 -56.19 46.45
CA LYS A 3 25.52 -55.56 45.88
C LYS A 3 25.88 -54.10 45.64
N ASP A 4 26.29 -53.78 44.43
CA ASP A 4 26.42 -52.42 43.97
C ASP A 4 25.84 -52.32 42.56
N GLY A 5 25.00 -51.34 42.34
CA GLY A 5 24.75 -50.89 40.99
C GLY A 5 23.32 -50.91 40.50
N ALA A 6 22.46 -50.00 40.93
CA ALA A 6 21.27 -49.60 40.17
C ALA A 6 20.75 -48.20 40.59
N MET A 7 21.57 -47.18 40.58
CA MET A 7 21.10 -45.83 40.90
C MET A 7 21.59 -44.72 39.93
N GLY A 8 22.19 -45.09 38.80
CA GLY A 8 22.71 -44.16 37.80
C GLY A 8 21.86 -43.89 36.59
N GLY A 9 20.77 -44.63 36.36
CA GLY A 9 19.99 -44.58 35.14
C GLY A 9 18.85 -43.52 35.11
N PHE A 10 18.25 -43.28 36.25
CA PHE A 10 17.08 -42.40 36.32
C PHE A 10 17.42 -40.90 36.32
N ALA A 11 18.58 -40.52 36.77
CA ALA A 11 19.01 -39.09 36.79
C ALA A 11 19.31 -38.53 35.37
N ARG A 12 19.72 -39.38 34.44
CA ARG A 12 20.05 -38.95 33.06
C ARG A 12 18.83 -38.80 32.16
N LEU A 13 17.77 -39.55 32.41
CA LEU A 13 16.49 -39.42 31.66
C LEU A 13 15.71 -38.18 32.09
N GLY A 14 15.79 -37.75 33.35
CA GLY A 14 15.14 -36.54 33.83
C GLY A 14 15.73 -35.24 33.26
N ALA A 15 17.05 -35.20 33.05
CA ALA A 15 17.73 -34.03 32.48
C ALA A 15 17.43 -33.83 30.98
N ALA A 16 17.30 -34.90 30.21
CA ALA A 16 16.97 -34.83 28.79
C ALA A 16 15.51 -34.39 28.56
N ALA A 17 14.56 -34.80 29.40
CA ALA A 17 13.15 -34.38 29.31
C ALA A 17 12.96 -32.90 29.70
N ALA A 18 13.71 -32.38 30.68
CA ALA A 18 13.67 -30.97 31.07
C ALA A 18 14.23 -30.03 29.99
N LEU A 19 15.25 -30.46 29.24
CA LEU A 19 15.86 -29.69 28.17
C LEU A 19 14.93 -29.61 26.93
N ALA A 20 14.15 -30.66 26.64
CA ALA A 20 13.18 -30.66 25.53
C ALA A 20 11.97 -29.74 25.78
N LEU A 21 11.57 -29.55 27.06
CA LEU A 21 10.49 -28.62 27.41
C LEU A 21 10.92 -27.15 27.36
N ALA A 22 12.22 -26.85 27.53
CA ALA A 22 12.75 -25.49 27.45
C ALA A 22 12.85 -24.96 25.99
N LEU A 23 12.97 -25.82 24.99
CA LEU A 23 13.02 -25.42 23.58
C LEU A 23 11.63 -25.25 22.95
N GLY A 24 10.57 -25.76 23.55
CA GLY A 24 9.19 -25.61 23.07
C GLY A 24 8.55 -24.25 23.36
N GLY A 25 9.16 -23.43 24.22
CA GLY A 25 8.61 -22.14 24.67
C GLY A 25 8.87 -20.95 23.76
N CYS A 26 9.75 -21.05 22.78
CA CYS A 26 10.14 -19.90 21.93
C CYS A 26 9.39 -19.77 20.59
N LEU A 27 8.55 -20.73 20.22
CA LEU A 27 7.78 -20.63 18.96
C LEU A 27 6.41 -19.96 19.09
N GLY A 28 5.97 -19.59 20.30
CA GLY A 28 4.68 -18.92 20.54
C GLY A 28 4.72 -17.39 20.67
N GLY A 29 5.89 -16.76 20.53
CA GLY A 29 6.10 -15.34 20.83
C GLY A 29 6.32 -14.38 19.67
N LEU A 30 6.22 -14.82 18.42
CA LEU A 30 6.25 -13.92 17.28
C LEU A 30 4.83 -13.39 17.05
N GLY A 31 4.50 -12.28 17.68
CA GLY A 31 3.44 -11.31 17.48
C GLY A 31 2.35 -11.62 16.45
N GLY A 32 1.69 -12.76 16.54
CA GLY A 32 0.55 -13.09 15.72
C GLY A 32 -0.71 -12.39 16.24
N GLY A 33 -0.78 -11.07 16.09
CA GLY A 33 -2.06 -10.38 16.19
C GLY A 33 -3.01 -11.02 15.19
N LYS A 34 -4.22 -11.42 15.64
CA LYS A 34 -5.24 -11.98 14.76
C LYS A 34 -5.47 -11.00 13.62
N LEU A 35 -5.26 -11.45 12.38
CA LEU A 35 -5.55 -10.63 11.21
C LEU A 35 -7.02 -10.22 11.23
N PRO A 36 -7.34 -8.97 10.83
CA PRO A 36 -8.72 -8.55 10.70
C PRO A 36 -9.45 -9.43 9.67
N PRO A 37 -10.75 -9.64 9.81
CA PRO A 37 -11.53 -10.49 8.91
C PRO A 37 -11.59 -9.96 7.47
N THR A 38 -11.33 -8.66 7.28
CA THR A 38 -11.31 -7.97 5.98
C THR A 38 -10.09 -7.09 5.86
N LEU A 39 -9.57 -6.96 4.66
CA LEU A 39 -8.43 -6.08 4.33
C LEU A 39 -8.91 -4.94 3.43
N PHE A 40 -8.31 -3.77 3.59
CA PHE A 40 -8.54 -2.62 2.73
C PHE A 40 -7.86 -2.85 1.36
N SER A 41 -8.55 -2.46 0.31
CA SER A 41 -8.01 -2.39 -1.06
C SER A 41 -8.41 -1.07 -1.70
N LEU A 42 -7.75 -0.70 -2.79
CA LEU A 42 -8.17 0.40 -3.66
C LEU A 42 -8.65 -0.20 -4.98
N THR A 43 -9.87 0.16 -5.36
CA THR A 43 -10.49 -0.30 -6.61
C THR A 43 -10.77 0.92 -7.48
N ALA A 44 -10.30 0.89 -8.72
CA ALA A 44 -10.53 1.95 -9.68
C ALA A 44 -12.02 2.07 -10.02
N ALA A 45 -12.55 3.29 -9.98
CA ALA A 45 -13.93 3.58 -10.38
C ALA A 45 -14.12 3.55 -11.91
N ARG A 46 -13.02 3.68 -12.65
CA ARG A 46 -12.96 3.58 -14.11
C ARG A 46 -11.92 2.55 -14.49
N SER A 47 -12.32 1.59 -15.33
CA SER A 47 -11.45 0.50 -15.78
C SER A 47 -11.46 0.42 -17.30
N ALA A 48 -10.32 0.02 -17.87
CA ALA A 48 -10.24 -0.28 -19.28
C ALA A 48 -11.18 -1.46 -19.61
N ALA A 49 -11.83 -1.40 -20.78
CA ALA A 49 -12.72 -2.47 -21.21
C ALA A 49 -11.93 -3.75 -21.53
N ALA A 50 -12.47 -4.89 -21.13
CA ALA A 50 -11.86 -6.18 -21.44
C ALA A 50 -11.78 -6.39 -22.97
N GLY A 51 -10.66 -6.97 -23.44
CA GLY A 51 -10.44 -7.27 -24.85
C GLY A 51 -10.00 -6.09 -25.72
N VAL A 52 -9.88 -4.88 -25.17
CA VAL A 52 -9.33 -3.73 -25.89
C VAL A 52 -7.80 -3.83 -25.90
N GLU A 53 -7.23 -3.85 -27.11
CA GLU A 53 -5.79 -3.80 -27.29
C GLU A 53 -5.30 -2.34 -27.27
N ALA A 54 -4.39 -2.03 -26.34
CA ALA A 54 -3.66 -0.75 -26.34
C ALA A 54 -2.30 -0.94 -26.98
N ARG A 55 -1.94 -0.07 -27.91
CA ARG A 55 -0.63 -0.06 -28.59
C ARG A 55 0.08 1.25 -28.29
N GLY A 56 1.41 1.17 -28.15
CA GLY A 56 2.26 2.32 -27.94
C GLY A 56 3.48 2.29 -28.82
N THR A 57 3.98 3.46 -29.15
CA THR A 57 5.31 3.68 -29.75
C THR A 57 6.16 4.43 -28.72
N SER A 58 7.46 4.53 -28.96
CA SER A 58 8.41 5.22 -28.04
C SER A 58 7.98 6.67 -27.69
N GLY A 59 7.04 7.27 -28.47
CA GLY A 59 6.56 8.63 -28.24
C GLY A 59 5.31 8.73 -27.36
N ASN A 60 4.56 7.66 -27.15
CA ASN A 60 3.25 7.71 -26.48
C ASN A 60 3.03 6.66 -25.38
N VAL A 61 4.12 6.01 -24.92
CA VAL A 61 4.05 5.10 -23.77
C VAL A 61 4.14 5.89 -22.48
N LEU A 62 3.15 5.75 -21.62
CA LEU A 62 3.16 6.29 -20.27
C LEU A 62 3.55 5.20 -19.28
N MET A 63 4.60 5.45 -18.49
CA MET A 63 5.02 4.61 -17.39
C MET A 63 4.54 5.20 -16.07
N VAL A 64 3.73 4.46 -15.32
CA VAL A 64 3.28 4.83 -13.97
C VAL A 64 4.18 4.16 -12.96
N MET A 65 4.94 4.97 -12.22
CA MET A 65 5.89 4.54 -11.21
C MET A 65 5.21 4.36 -9.84
N GLU A 66 5.71 3.45 -9.00
CA GLU A 66 5.28 3.40 -7.61
C GLU A 66 5.67 4.70 -6.90
N PRO A 67 4.72 5.43 -6.27
CA PRO A 67 5.05 6.67 -5.56
C PRO A 67 5.95 6.42 -4.36
N GLU A 68 6.87 7.34 -4.11
CA GLU A 68 7.60 7.37 -2.85
C GLU A 68 6.66 7.66 -1.67
N THR A 69 7.02 7.15 -0.50
CA THR A 69 6.26 7.39 0.74
C THR A 69 7.19 7.63 1.92
N ASP A 70 6.68 8.26 2.96
CA ASP A 70 7.30 8.22 4.27
C ASP A 70 7.03 6.88 5.00
N ARG A 71 7.69 6.69 6.15
CA ARG A 71 7.59 5.44 6.92
C ARG A 71 6.18 5.11 7.40
N ARG A 72 5.32 6.10 7.65
CA ARG A 72 3.95 5.86 8.12
C ARG A 72 3.07 5.21 7.05
N LEU A 73 3.38 5.43 5.77
CA LEU A 73 2.70 4.84 4.61
C LEU A 73 3.46 3.64 4.01
N ALA A 74 4.70 3.39 4.44
CA ALA A 74 5.50 2.24 3.97
C ALA A 74 5.07 0.90 4.61
N VAL A 75 3.97 0.87 5.33
CA VAL A 75 3.41 -0.29 6.03
C VAL A 75 1.96 -0.54 5.62
N GLN A 76 1.46 -1.74 5.88
CA GLN A 76 0.06 -2.11 5.58
C GLN A 76 -0.95 -1.62 6.62
N ARG A 77 -0.57 -0.72 7.52
CA ARG A 77 -1.47 -0.15 8.53
C ARG A 77 -2.05 1.19 8.03
N VAL A 78 -3.29 1.46 8.37
CA VAL A 78 -3.95 2.72 8.01
C VAL A 78 -3.58 3.80 9.01
N PRO A 79 -2.84 4.86 8.61
CA PRO A 79 -2.44 5.92 9.52
C PRO A 79 -3.63 6.78 9.94
N VAL A 80 -3.58 7.22 11.20
CA VAL A 80 -4.54 8.15 11.82
C VAL A 80 -3.77 9.35 12.33
N GLN A 81 -4.01 10.53 11.77
CA GLN A 81 -3.48 11.78 12.30
C GLN A 81 -4.29 12.17 13.54
N VAL A 82 -3.66 12.11 14.71
CA VAL A 82 -4.32 12.41 15.99
C VAL A 82 -4.15 13.88 16.36
N SER A 83 -2.95 14.41 16.17
CA SER A 83 -2.63 15.84 16.37
C SER A 83 -1.67 16.33 15.26
N ALA A 84 -1.18 17.54 15.35
CA ALA A 84 -0.21 18.07 14.38
C ALA A 84 1.10 17.25 14.31
N SER A 85 1.48 16.59 15.41
CA SER A 85 2.74 15.87 15.56
C SER A 85 2.58 14.38 15.93
N GLU A 86 1.35 13.88 16.09
CA GLU A 86 1.09 12.51 16.55
C GLU A 86 0.33 11.71 15.51
N VAL A 87 0.85 10.54 15.21
CA VAL A 87 0.25 9.56 14.30
C VAL A 87 0.03 8.25 15.05
N ALA A 88 -1.19 7.76 14.98
CA ALA A 88 -1.56 6.41 15.39
C ALA A 88 -1.91 5.56 14.16
N TYR A 89 -2.42 4.35 14.40
CA TYR A 89 -2.97 3.52 13.34
C TYR A 89 -4.38 3.05 13.71
N LEU A 90 -5.24 2.98 12.70
CA LEU A 90 -6.61 2.52 12.85
C LEU A 90 -6.60 1.05 13.31
N LYS A 91 -7.35 0.76 14.37
CA LYS A 91 -7.49 -0.60 14.90
C LYS A 91 -8.22 -1.48 13.88
N GLU A 92 -7.82 -2.75 13.79
CA GLU A 92 -8.45 -3.75 12.93
C GLU A 92 -8.55 -3.33 11.45
N ALA A 93 -7.64 -2.46 11.01
CA ALA A 93 -7.58 -1.97 9.63
C ALA A 93 -6.18 -2.21 9.06
N LEU A 94 -6.11 -3.08 8.07
CA LEU A 94 -4.89 -3.37 7.33
C LEU A 94 -5.20 -3.29 5.82
N TRP A 95 -4.27 -2.73 5.08
CA TRP A 95 -4.25 -2.81 3.63
C TRP A 95 -3.84 -4.22 3.17
N VAL A 96 -4.39 -4.68 2.06
CA VAL A 96 -3.97 -5.95 1.43
C VAL A 96 -2.54 -5.88 0.91
N GLU A 97 -2.09 -4.70 0.51
CA GLU A 97 -0.75 -4.36 0.05
C GLU A 97 -0.41 -2.94 0.55
N ARG A 98 0.84 -2.48 0.45
CA ARG A 98 1.21 -1.10 0.81
C ARG A 98 0.39 -0.08 0.01
N PRO A 99 -0.09 1.00 0.62
CA PRO A 99 -0.97 1.96 -0.04
C PRO A 99 -0.35 2.60 -1.29
N ALA A 100 0.96 2.80 -1.35
CA ALA A 100 1.63 3.30 -2.55
C ALA A 100 1.45 2.39 -3.77
N ARG A 101 1.60 1.08 -3.56
CA ARG A 101 1.41 0.08 -4.62
C ARG A 101 -0.04 -0.03 -5.07
N LEU A 102 -0.98 -0.03 -4.11
CA LEU A 102 -2.41 0.00 -4.41
C LEU A 102 -2.80 1.25 -5.19
N PHE A 103 -2.27 2.41 -4.79
CA PHE A 103 -2.54 3.68 -5.46
C PHE A 103 -1.94 3.71 -6.87
N ARG A 104 -0.70 3.19 -7.07
CA ARG A 104 -0.12 3.04 -8.42
C ARG A 104 -1.05 2.26 -9.33
N SER A 105 -1.50 1.08 -8.89
CA SER A 105 -2.35 0.22 -9.72
C SER A 105 -3.72 0.86 -10.01
N LEU A 106 -4.33 1.54 -9.03
CA LEU A 106 -5.56 2.31 -9.24
C LEU A 106 -5.35 3.45 -10.23
N LEU A 107 -4.25 4.20 -10.10
CA LEU A 107 -3.89 5.30 -10.98
C LEU A 107 -3.63 4.82 -12.41
N ALA A 108 -2.87 3.73 -12.57
CA ALA A 108 -2.58 3.14 -13.87
C ALA A 108 -3.87 2.66 -14.55
N GLU A 109 -4.78 2.03 -13.82
CA GLU A 109 -6.06 1.58 -14.36
C GLU A 109 -6.98 2.74 -14.78
N THR A 110 -7.03 3.81 -13.96
CA THR A 110 -7.77 5.03 -14.31
C THR A 110 -7.21 5.66 -15.60
N LEU A 111 -5.88 5.74 -15.72
CA LEU A 111 -5.21 6.27 -16.91
C LEU A 111 -5.42 5.39 -18.13
N ARG A 112 -5.43 4.05 -18.00
CA ARG A 112 -5.77 3.12 -19.10
C ARG A 112 -7.19 3.33 -19.61
N ALA A 113 -8.12 3.61 -18.70
CA ALA A 113 -9.51 3.86 -19.07
C ALA A 113 -9.72 5.20 -19.82
N GLU A 114 -8.89 6.21 -19.55
CA GLU A 114 -9.05 7.57 -20.06
C GLU A 114 -8.07 7.92 -21.19
N SER A 115 -6.94 7.23 -21.31
CA SER A 115 -5.94 7.52 -22.35
C SER A 115 -6.13 6.65 -23.59
N LYS A 116 -5.69 7.17 -24.74
CA LYS A 116 -5.61 6.41 -25.99
C LYS A 116 -4.25 5.71 -26.17
N GLY A 117 -3.28 6.00 -25.31
CA GLY A 117 -1.92 5.45 -25.37
C GLY A 117 -1.74 4.23 -24.50
N LEU A 118 -0.60 3.58 -24.65
CA LEU A 118 -0.20 2.44 -23.81
C LEU A 118 0.24 2.95 -22.43
N VAL A 119 -0.41 2.46 -21.38
CA VAL A 119 -0.09 2.73 -19.98
C VAL A 119 0.48 1.46 -19.34
N LEU A 120 1.71 1.55 -18.87
CA LEU A 120 2.44 0.46 -18.21
C LEU A 120 2.72 0.83 -16.75
N GLU A 121 2.90 -0.19 -15.93
CA GLU A 121 3.44 -0.04 -14.58
C GLU A 121 4.94 -0.37 -14.61
N ASP A 122 5.73 0.20 -13.69
CA ASP A 122 7.19 0.14 -13.69
C ASP A 122 7.78 -1.28 -13.56
N ASP A 123 7.00 -2.24 -13.10
CA ASP A 123 7.38 -3.64 -13.02
C ASP A 123 7.09 -4.46 -14.30
N GLN A 124 6.44 -3.86 -15.31
CA GLN A 124 5.93 -4.58 -16.48
C GLN A 124 6.82 -4.47 -17.73
N SER A 125 7.78 -3.56 -17.77
CA SER A 125 8.51 -3.33 -19.02
C SER A 125 9.91 -2.71 -18.85
N ALA A 126 10.85 -3.22 -19.65
CA ALA A 126 12.13 -2.58 -19.94
C ALA A 126 12.04 -1.55 -21.08
N SER A 127 10.86 -1.23 -21.58
CA SER A 127 10.68 -0.29 -22.71
C SER A 127 11.05 1.14 -22.30
N PRO A 128 11.76 1.89 -23.15
CA PRO A 128 11.98 3.31 -22.91
C PRO A 128 10.66 4.06 -23.00
N ALA A 129 10.09 4.40 -21.86
CA ALA A 129 8.86 5.17 -21.78
C ALA A 129 9.12 6.62 -22.24
N ALA A 130 8.21 7.15 -23.07
CA ALA A 130 8.26 8.54 -23.47
C ALA A 130 7.90 9.49 -22.33
N VAL A 131 6.93 9.10 -21.52
CA VAL A 131 6.46 9.88 -20.37
C VAL A 131 6.48 8.99 -19.12
N ARG A 132 7.02 9.53 -18.04
CA ARG A 132 6.97 8.89 -16.71
C ARG A 132 6.13 9.72 -15.77
N LEU A 133 5.24 9.07 -15.08
CA LEU A 133 4.45 9.62 -13.98
C LEU A 133 4.86 8.93 -12.69
N GLY A 134 5.51 9.67 -11.82
CA GLY A 134 5.94 9.26 -10.49
C GLY A 134 5.57 10.32 -9.47
N GLY A 135 6.30 10.36 -8.37
CA GLY A 135 6.14 11.38 -7.34
C GLY A 135 5.98 10.77 -5.96
N ARG A 136 5.27 11.45 -5.07
CA ARG A 136 5.17 11.08 -3.67
C ARG A 136 3.71 11.00 -3.20
N LEU A 137 3.31 9.86 -2.64
CA LEU A 137 2.08 9.73 -1.89
C LEU A 137 2.31 10.30 -0.48
N VAL A 138 1.78 11.51 -0.26
CA VAL A 138 2.01 12.28 0.97
C VAL A 138 1.03 11.87 2.07
N GLU A 139 -0.20 11.52 1.68
CA GLU A 139 -1.27 11.16 2.61
C GLU A 139 -2.19 10.09 1.99
N MET A 140 -2.53 9.09 2.79
CA MET A 140 -3.57 8.09 2.52
C MET A 140 -3.99 7.54 3.88
N GLY A 141 -4.94 8.22 4.54
CA GLY A 141 -5.29 7.90 5.92
C GLY A 141 -6.48 8.70 6.45
N TYR A 142 -6.66 8.62 7.75
CA TYR A 142 -7.74 9.27 8.50
C TYR A 142 -7.20 10.41 9.36
N ASP A 143 -7.87 11.55 9.38
CA ASP A 143 -7.59 12.66 10.31
C ASP A 143 -8.69 12.70 11.39
N ALA A 144 -8.29 12.40 12.63
CA ALA A 144 -9.20 12.35 13.76
C ALA A 144 -9.70 13.74 14.20
N ARG A 145 -8.93 14.79 13.89
CA ARG A 145 -9.28 16.17 14.26
C ARG A 145 -10.42 16.72 13.41
N SER A 146 -10.38 16.43 12.11
CA SER A 146 -11.41 16.83 11.14
C SER A 146 -12.47 15.76 10.87
N GLN A 147 -12.31 14.57 11.47
CA GLN A 147 -13.15 13.41 11.21
C GLN A 147 -13.30 13.14 9.71
N SER A 148 -12.18 13.10 9.01
CA SER A 148 -12.14 12.93 7.57
C SER A 148 -11.16 11.85 7.14
N ALA A 149 -11.39 11.25 5.97
CA ALA A 149 -10.45 10.38 5.30
C ALA A 149 -9.96 11.06 4.01
N GLY A 150 -8.67 10.95 3.70
CA GLY A 150 -8.13 11.67 2.55
C GLY A 150 -6.90 11.03 1.93
N GLY A 151 -6.60 11.48 0.74
CA GLY A 151 -5.40 11.20 -0.01
C GLY A 151 -4.78 12.47 -0.59
N ARG A 152 -3.45 12.54 -0.57
CA ARG A 152 -2.68 13.63 -1.18
C ARG A 152 -1.49 13.05 -1.92
N TYR A 153 -1.33 13.47 -3.16
CA TYR A 153 -0.29 13.00 -4.06
C TYR A 153 0.41 14.16 -4.73
N ASP A 154 1.73 14.23 -4.57
CA ASP A 154 2.59 15.13 -5.30
C ASP A 154 3.08 14.40 -6.55
N ALA A 155 2.43 14.65 -7.67
CA ALA A 155 2.77 14.04 -8.94
C ALA A 155 4.01 14.71 -9.55
N LEU A 156 4.86 13.87 -10.16
CA LEU A 156 6.01 14.27 -10.95
C LEU A 156 5.88 13.65 -12.34
N ARG A 157 5.72 14.46 -13.37
CA ARG A 157 5.73 14.04 -14.77
C ARG A 157 7.06 14.38 -15.39
N THR A 158 7.70 13.41 -16.02
CA THR A 158 8.91 13.59 -16.83
C THR A 158 8.60 13.22 -18.27
N GLY A 159 8.75 14.16 -19.19
CA GLY A 159 8.53 13.98 -20.62
C GLY A 159 9.78 13.46 -21.35
N PRO A 160 9.64 13.14 -22.67
CA PRO A 160 10.70 12.53 -23.48
C PRO A 160 11.93 13.42 -23.66
N ASN A 161 11.78 14.72 -23.58
CA ASN A 161 12.87 15.69 -23.74
C ASN A 161 13.46 16.16 -22.39
N GLY A 162 13.23 15.41 -21.31
CA GLY A 162 13.64 15.81 -19.98
C GLY A 162 12.80 16.94 -19.36
N ALA A 163 11.70 17.35 -19.99
CA ALA A 163 10.77 18.31 -19.42
C ALA A 163 10.15 17.72 -18.15
N VAL A 164 10.17 18.49 -17.07
CA VAL A 164 9.66 18.05 -15.76
C VAL A 164 8.54 19.00 -15.31
N ALA A 165 7.45 18.43 -14.84
CA ALA A 165 6.35 19.17 -14.24
C ALA A 165 5.89 18.48 -12.96
N THR A 166 5.55 19.27 -11.96
CA THR A 166 5.02 18.79 -10.68
C THR A 166 3.66 19.42 -10.40
N ARG A 167 2.76 18.64 -9.76
CA ARG A 167 1.49 19.17 -9.29
C ARG A 167 1.00 18.37 -8.08
N ARG A 168 0.46 19.09 -7.09
CA ARG A 168 -0.20 18.48 -5.94
C ARG A 168 -1.68 18.24 -6.24
N PHE A 169 -2.15 17.06 -5.90
CA PHE A 169 -3.54 16.64 -5.97
C PHE A 169 -3.98 16.15 -4.60
N GLU A 170 -5.19 16.49 -4.20
CA GLU A 170 -5.75 16.04 -2.93
C GLU A 170 -7.25 15.87 -3.00
N SER A 171 -7.75 14.97 -2.18
CA SER A 171 -9.17 14.79 -1.94
C SER A 171 -9.41 14.43 -0.48
N VAL A 172 -10.43 15.04 0.12
CA VAL A 172 -10.83 14.84 1.50
C VAL A 172 -12.31 14.52 1.54
N VAL A 173 -12.66 13.42 2.21
CA VAL A 173 -14.02 12.99 2.48
C VAL A 173 -14.34 13.31 3.93
N PRO A 174 -15.16 14.31 4.22
CA PRO A 174 -15.51 14.69 5.59
C PRO A 174 -16.60 13.79 6.20
N GLY A 175 -16.80 13.90 7.52
CA GLY A 175 -17.87 13.22 8.23
C GLY A 175 -17.70 11.71 8.33
N VAL A 176 -16.46 11.24 8.37
CA VAL A 176 -16.12 9.81 8.44
C VAL A 176 -15.88 9.40 9.89
N SER A 177 -16.61 8.39 10.37
CA SER A 177 -16.35 7.78 11.68
C SER A 177 -15.03 6.99 11.67
N ALA A 178 -14.31 6.97 12.80
CA ALA A 178 -13.03 6.28 12.96
C ALA A 178 -13.18 4.73 13.06
N THR A 179 -13.92 4.13 12.13
CA THR A 179 -14.13 2.67 12.04
C THR A 179 -13.65 2.12 10.70
N PRO A 180 -13.17 0.88 10.64
CA PRO A 180 -12.78 0.26 9.37
C PRO A 180 -13.86 0.34 8.28
N ALA A 181 -15.12 0.08 8.65
CA ALA A 181 -16.26 0.09 7.73
C ALA A 181 -16.55 1.47 7.10
N SER A 182 -16.27 2.56 7.84
CA SER A 182 -16.47 3.92 7.34
C SER A 182 -15.23 4.46 6.60
N VAL A 183 -14.03 4.15 7.10
CA VAL A 183 -12.77 4.68 6.57
C VAL A 183 -12.40 4.03 5.23
N ALA A 184 -12.59 2.71 5.06
CA ALA A 184 -12.21 2.01 3.83
C ALA A 184 -12.91 2.59 2.57
N PRO A 185 -14.25 2.72 2.50
CA PRO A 185 -14.90 3.29 1.33
C PRO A 185 -14.59 4.78 1.13
N ALA A 186 -14.32 5.53 2.21
CA ALA A 186 -13.95 6.93 2.11
C ALA A 186 -12.55 7.11 1.51
N LEU A 187 -11.57 6.28 1.91
CA LEU A 187 -10.23 6.28 1.32
C LEU A 187 -10.27 5.85 -0.15
N ASN A 188 -11.10 4.86 -0.51
CA ASN A 188 -11.27 4.47 -1.91
C ASN A 188 -11.84 5.62 -2.75
N ARG A 189 -12.83 6.38 -2.24
CA ARG A 189 -13.36 7.57 -2.93
C ARG A 189 -12.29 8.63 -3.09
N ALA A 190 -11.56 8.97 -2.03
CA ALA A 190 -10.49 9.97 -2.06
C ALA A 190 -9.40 9.60 -3.08
N ALA A 191 -8.96 8.33 -3.09
CA ALA A 191 -7.95 7.84 -4.03
C ALA A 191 -8.43 7.94 -5.50
N ASN A 192 -9.68 7.59 -5.78
CA ASN A 192 -10.27 7.70 -7.11
C ASN A 192 -10.39 9.14 -7.58
N GLU A 193 -10.76 10.06 -6.69
CA GLU A 193 -10.84 11.48 -7.01
C GLU A 193 -9.45 12.06 -7.34
N VAL A 194 -8.43 11.71 -6.54
CA VAL A 194 -7.04 12.11 -6.84
C VAL A 194 -6.60 11.53 -8.18
N ALA A 195 -6.90 10.26 -8.47
CA ALA A 195 -6.54 9.64 -9.75
C ALA A 195 -7.23 10.31 -10.95
N ALA A 196 -8.50 10.68 -10.82
CA ALA A 196 -9.23 11.41 -11.86
C ALA A 196 -8.65 12.80 -12.12
N GLN A 197 -8.27 13.53 -11.07
CA GLN A 197 -7.59 14.82 -11.20
C GLN A 197 -6.22 14.69 -11.89
N VAL A 198 -5.46 13.65 -11.58
CA VAL A 198 -4.18 13.35 -12.24
C VAL A 198 -4.42 13.02 -13.72
N ALA A 199 -5.43 12.18 -14.04
CA ALA A 199 -5.73 11.82 -15.42
C ALA A 199 -6.13 13.04 -16.25
N ALA A 200 -6.96 13.93 -15.72
CA ALA A 200 -7.31 15.19 -16.36
C ALA A 200 -6.08 16.10 -16.61
N TRP A 201 -5.16 16.17 -15.65
CA TRP A 201 -3.90 16.91 -15.81
C TRP A 201 -3.01 16.31 -16.88
N MET A 202 -2.91 14.98 -16.93
CA MET A 202 -2.11 14.28 -17.95
C MET A 202 -2.69 14.49 -19.35
N ALA A 203 -4.01 14.48 -19.52
CA ALA A 203 -4.70 14.73 -20.79
C ALA A 203 -4.51 16.16 -21.30
N GLY A 204 -4.48 17.17 -20.40
CA GLY A 204 -4.27 18.57 -20.77
C GLY A 204 -2.80 18.94 -21.05
N ALA A 205 -1.89 18.00 -20.96
CA ALA A 205 -0.45 18.20 -21.11
C ALA A 205 0.12 17.49 -22.36
N ALA A 206 -0.77 16.90 -23.19
CA ALA A 206 -0.45 16.22 -24.46
C ALA A 206 -0.31 17.21 -25.60
#